data_e755c0ea38f737f51bfd2bd365f9538d
#
_entry.id   e755c0ea38f737f51bfd2bd365f9538d
#
_cell.length_a   1.000
_cell.length_b   1.000
_cell.length_c   1.000
_cell.angle_alpha   90.00
_cell.angle_beta   90.00
_cell.angle_gamma   90.00
#
_symmetry.space_group_name_H-M   'P 1'
#
loop_
_entity.id
_entity.type
_entity.pdbx_description
1 polymer ?
#
loop_
_entity_poly.entity_id
_entity_poly.type
_entity_poly.pdbx_seq_one_letter_code
_entity_poly.pdbx_strand_id
1 'polypeptide(L)'
;MSNKNVNVRKSQEITFCLLAGILMFMAMMVAGRAEAGVALGATRVIYPAGQKQVQLAVTNNDENSTYLIQSWVENADGVKDGRFIVTPPLFAMKGKKENTLRILDATNNQLPQDRESLFWMNVKAIPSMDKSKLTENTPQLAIISRIKLYYRPAKLALPPDQAAEKLRFRRSANSLTLINPTPYYLTVTELNAGTRVLENALVPPMGESTVKLPSDAGSNITYRTINDYGALTPKMTGVME
;
A
#
# COMPACT_ATOMS: atom_id res chain seq x y z
N MET A 1 13.46 -3.90 67.81
CA MET A 1 13.34 -5.03 66.86
C MET A 1 12.62 -4.70 65.54
N SER A 2 12.20 -3.45 65.32
CA SER A 2 11.36 -3.07 64.13
C SER A 2 12.13 -2.76 62.81
N ASN A 3 13.41 -2.35 62.86
CA ASN A 3 14.14 -1.86 61.68
C ASN A 3 14.71 -2.95 60.73
N LYS A 4 14.85 -4.19 61.19
CA LYS A 4 15.37 -5.29 60.33
C LYS A 4 14.35 -5.77 59.29
N ASN A 5 13.04 -5.77 59.61
CA ASN A 5 12.00 -6.26 58.72
C ASN A 5 11.69 -5.31 57.54
N VAL A 6 11.92 -4.00 57.71
CA VAL A 6 11.71 -2.99 56.65
C VAL A 6 12.79 -3.09 55.58
N ASN A 7 14.06 -3.35 55.95
CA ASN A 7 15.16 -3.49 55.02
C ASN A 7 15.09 -4.78 54.20
N VAL A 8 14.59 -5.86 54.77
CA VAL A 8 14.40 -7.14 54.04
C VAL A 8 13.28 -7.02 53.00
N ARG A 9 12.17 -6.33 53.30
CA ARG A 9 11.09 -6.09 52.35
C ARG A 9 11.55 -5.21 51.17
N LYS A 10 12.24 -4.11 51.43
CA LYS A 10 12.82 -3.25 50.38
C LYS A 10 13.80 -4.00 49.46
N SER A 11 14.65 -4.86 50.03
CA SER A 11 15.58 -5.68 49.25
C SER A 11 14.82 -6.67 48.35
N GLN A 12 13.76 -7.29 48.83
CA GLN A 12 12.94 -8.21 48.03
C GLN A 12 12.19 -7.50 46.87
N GLU A 13 11.66 -6.29 47.11
CA GLU A 13 11.00 -5.51 46.04
C GLU A 13 11.99 -5.07 44.96
N ILE A 14 13.19 -4.65 45.33
CA ILE A 14 14.26 -4.27 44.39
C ILE A 14 14.70 -5.49 43.56
N THR A 15 14.85 -6.67 44.18
CA THR A 15 15.22 -7.90 43.48
C THR A 15 14.12 -8.36 42.53
N PHE A 16 12.86 -8.23 42.93
CA PHE A 16 11.71 -8.55 42.05
C PHE A 16 11.61 -7.62 40.84
N CYS A 17 11.81 -6.30 41.02
CA CYS A 17 11.85 -5.31 39.96
C CYS A 17 13.01 -5.56 38.97
N LEU A 18 14.19 -5.94 39.48
CA LEU A 18 15.34 -6.30 38.64
C LEU A 18 15.09 -7.57 37.83
N LEU A 19 14.53 -8.61 38.45
CA LEU A 19 14.17 -9.86 37.77
C LEU A 19 13.08 -9.63 36.69
N ALA A 20 12.05 -8.84 36.99
CA ALA A 20 11.00 -8.47 36.06
C ALA A 20 11.57 -7.66 34.88
N GLY A 21 12.49 -6.73 35.13
CA GLY A 21 13.20 -5.96 34.10
C GLY A 21 14.05 -6.83 33.18
N ILE A 22 14.78 -7.80 33.73
CA ILE A 22 15.58 -8.78 32.97
C ILE A 22 14.68 -9.67 32.12
N LEU A 23 13.56 -10.15 32.67
CA LEU A 23 12.59 -10.97 31.93
C LEU A 23 11.94 -10.21 30.77
N MET A 24 11.60 -8.94 30.99
CA MET A 24 11.04 -8.06 29.97
C MET A 24 12.06 -7.74 28.86
N PHE A 25 13.33 -7.55 29.24
CA PHE A 25 14.43 -7.35 28.29
C PHE A 25 14.73 -8.62 27.46
N MET A 26 14.71 -9.80 28.11
CA MET A 26 14.79 -11.08 27.41
C MET A 26 13.62 -11.32 26.44
N ALA A 27 12.39 -10.96 26.84
CA ALA A 27 11.22 -11.09 25.97
C ALA A 27 11.31 -10.17 24.74
N MET A 28 11.91 -8.98 24.85
CA MET A 28 12.18 -8.10 23.71
C MET A 28 13.22 -8.65 22.73
N MET A 29 14.18 -9.45 23.19
CA MET A 29 15.18 -10.06 22.31
C MET A 29 14.67 -11.26 21.52
N VAL A 30 13.55 -11.85 21.92
CA VAL A 30 12.89 -12.98 21.24
C VAL A 30 11.86 -12.54 20.21
N ALA A 31 11.61 -11.23 20.06
CA ALA A 31 10.75 -10.71 19.01
C ALA A 31 11.35 -11.06 17.64
N GLY A 32 10.97 -12.22 17.10
CA GLY A 32 11.41 -12.71 15.80
C GLY A 32 11.07 -11.68 14.73
N ARG A 33 12.00 -11.45 13.82
CA ARG A 33 11.78 -10.62 12.63
C ARG A 33 10.70 -11.29 11.80
N ALA A 34 9.57 -10.61 11.59
CA ALA A 34 8.60 -11.01 10.59
C ALA A 34 9.26 -10.78 9.21
N GLU A 35 9.84 -11.82 8.63
CA GLU A 35 10.35 -11.76 7.26
C GLU A 35 9.17 -11.93 6.31
N ALA A 36 8.80 -10.84 5.63
CA ALA A 36 7.89 -10.90 4.50
C ALA A 36 8.65 -11.56 3.34
N GLY A 37 8.13 -12.65 2.76
CA GLY A 37 8.80 -13.41 1.70
C GLY A 37 9.17 -12.52 0.51
N VAL A 38 8.22 -12.20 -0.36
CA VAL A 38 8.45 -11.36 -1.56
C VAL A 38 7.87 -9.96 -1.35
N ALA A 39 8.70 -8.93 -1.59
CA ALA A 39 8.33 -7.53 -1.47
C ALA A 39 8.50 -6.80 -2.80
N LEU A 40 7.68 -5.77 -3.04
CA LEU A 40 7.82 -4.84 -4.16
C LEU A 40 8.52 -3.56 -3.70
N GLY A 41 9.38 -3.01 -4.55
CA GLY A 41 10.12 -1.78 -4.28
C GLY A 41 9.26 -0.50 -4.31
N ALA A 42 7.97 -0.62 -4.65
CA ALA A 42 7.04 0.51 -4.67
C ALA A 42 5.61 0.06 -4.33
N THR A 43 4.81 0.97 -3.79
CA THR A 43 3.37 0.75 -3.50
C THR A 43 2.46 1.15 -4.65
N ARG A 44 3.01 1.80 -5.67
CA ARG A 44 2.37 2.20 -6.94
C ARG A 44 3.41 2.43 -8.01
N VAL A 45 3.00 2.38 -9.25
CA VAL A 45 3.84 2.69 -10.41
C VAL A 45 3.24 3.89 -11.14
N ILE A 46 4.05 4.92 -11.37
CA ILE A 46 3.71 6.00 -12.30
C ILE A 46 4.39 5.68 -13.62
N TYR A 47 3.61 5.59 -14.70
CA TYR A 47 4.10 5.39 -16.05
C TYR A 47 3.94 6.69 -16.85
N PRO A 48 5.00 7.52 -17.00
CA PRO A 48 4.92 8.73 -17.79
C PRO A 48 4.76 8.38 -19.28
N ALA A 49 3.82 9.03 -19.96
CA ALA A 49 3.63 8.85 -21.39
C ALA A 49 4.92 9.21 -22.17
N GLY A 50 5.21 8.43 -23.19
CA GLY A 50 6.45 8.59 -23.99
C GLY A 50 7.69 7.89 -23.44
N GLN A 51 7.64 7.36 -22.23
CA GLN A 51 8.69 6.48 -21.72
C GLN A 51 8.58 5.10 -22.40
N LYS A 52 9.73 4.56 -22.81
CA LYS A 52 9.77 3.22 -23.42
C LYS A 52 9.47 2.12 -22.42
N GLN A 53 9.89 2.31 -21.16
CA GLN A 53 9.67 1.38 -20.06
C GLN A 53 9.78 2.09 -18.72
N VAL A 54 9.14 1.51 -17.70
CA VAL A 54 9.37 1.79 -16.29
C VAL A 54 9.79 0.52 -15.58
N GLN A 55 10.41 0.65 -14.40
CA GLN A 55 10.99 -0.46 -13.65
C GLN A 55 10.33 -0.59 -12.30
N LEU A 56 10.15 -1.86 -11.85
CA LEU A 56 9.67 -2.20 -10.52
C LEU A 56 10.58 -3.28 -9.92
N ALA A 57 11.25 -2.96 -8.82
CA ALA A 57 12.05 -3.93 -8.09
C ALA A 57 11.15 -4.95 -7.37
N VAL A 58 11.58 -6.21 -7.38
CA VAL A 58 10.98 -7.31 -6.62
C VAL A 58 12.08 -8.00 -5.84
N THR A 59 11.94 -8.06 -4.52
CA THR A 59 12.94 -8.61 -3.61
C THR A 59 12.37 -9.82 -2.89
N ASN A 60 13.12 -10.93 -2.86
CA ASN A 60 12.83 -12.06 -1.99
C ASN A 60 13.65 -11.91 -0.70
N ASN A 61 12.99 -11.57 0.40
CA ASN A 61 13.62 -11.38 1.71
C ASN A 61 13.83 -12.68 2.49
N ASP A 62 13.22 -13.79 2.04
CA ASP A 62 13.42 -15.11 2.64
C ASP A 62 14.82 -15.65 2.30
N GLU A 63 15.48 -16.31 3.23
CA GLU A 63 16.81 -16.90 2.99
C GLU A 63 16.73 -18.23 2.25
N ASN A 64 15.77 -19.04 2.62
CA ASN A 64 15.73 -20.46 2.30
C ASN A 64 14.70 -20.80 1.22
N SER A 65 13.77 -19.89 0.92
CA SER A 65 12.70 -20.17 -0.01
C SER A 65 12.98 -19.60 -1.40
N THR A 66 12.78 -20.43 -2.40
CA THR A 66 12.71 -19.99 -3.80
C THR A 66 11.25 -19.75 -4.16
N TYR A 67 10.96 -18.66 -4.86
CA TYR A 67 9.63 -18.35 -5.35
C TYR A 67 9.57 -18.37 -6.87
N LEU A 68 8.50 -18.89 -7.42
CA LEU A 68 8.13 -18.67 -8.81
C LEU A 68 7.33 -17.37 -8.86
N ILE A 69 7.86 -16.36 -9.54
CA ILE A 69 7.25 -15.05 -9.67
C ILE A 69 6.53 -14.98 -11.01
N GLN A 70 5.26 -14.64 -10.97
CA GLN A 70 4.44 -14.39 -12.15
C GLN A 70 3.92 -12.95 -12.09
N SER A 71 4.04 -12.19 -13.19
CA SER A 71 3.64 -10.79 -13.24
C SER A 71 2.82 -10.46 -14.48
N TRP A 72 1.80 -9.61 -14.29
CA TRP A 72 0.90 -9.18 -15.37
C TRP A 72 0.23 -7.85 -14.99
N VAL A 73 -0.36 -7.19 -15.99
CA VAL A 73 -1.17 -5.99 -15.81
C VAL A 73 -2.65 -6.32 -16.07
N GLU A 74 -3.52 -5.70 -15.29
CA GLU A 74 -4.97 -5.69 -15.47
C GLU A 74 -5.46 -4.26 -15.68
N ASN A 75 -6.58 -4.11 -16.38
CA ASN A 75 -7.29 -2.82 -16.49
C ASN A 75 -7.98 -2.44 -15.16
N ALA A 76 -8.66 -1.30 -15.14
CA ALA A 76 -9.39 -0.84 -13.96
C ALA A 76 -10.43 -1.84 -13.45
N ASP A 77 -11.03 -2.61 -14.34
CA ASP A 77 -12.07 -3.61 -14.05
C ASP A 77 -11.50 -4.96 -13.58
N GLY A 78 -10.17 -5.09 -13.49
CA GLY A 78 -9.50 -6.32 -13.06
C GLY A 78 -9.39 -7.39 -14.15
N VAL A 79 -9.54 -7.02 -15.41
CA VAL A 79 -9.35 -7.91 -16.56
C VAL A 79 -7.92 -7.77 -17.07
N LYS A 80 -7.24 -8.91 -17.33
CA LYS A 80 -5.89 -8.93 -17.89
C LYS A 80 -5.81 -8.07 -19.14
N ASP A 81 -4.82 -7.20 -19.21
CA ASP A 81 -4.71 -6.18 -20.25
C ASP A 81 -3.33 -6.23 -20.93
N GLY A 82 -3.33 -6.29 -22.26
CA GLY A 82 -2.13 -6.35 -23.07
C GLY A 82 -1.52 -4.99 -23.42
N ARG A 83 -2.12 -3.88 -23.00
CA ARG A 83 -1.60 -2.52 -23.24
C ARG A 83 -0.31 -2.21 -22.47
N PHE A 84 0.00 -3.04 -21.47
CA PHE A 84 1.31 -3.03 -20.81
C PHE A 84 1.87 -4.44 -20.76
N ILE A 85 3.13 -4.58 -21.21
CA ILE A 85 3.84 -5.85 -21.22
C ILE A 85 4.86 -5.85 -20.09
N VAL A 86 4.80 -6.88 -19.24
CA VAL A 86 5.76 -7.04 -18.11
C VAL A 86 6.81 -8.09 -18.49
N THR A 87 8.08 -7.76 -18.29
CA THR A 87 9.18 -8.69 -18.60
C THR A 87 10.22 -8.71 -17.46
N PRO A 88 10.67 -9.91 -17.01
CA PRO A 88 10.16 -11.22 -17.39
C PRO A 88 8.75 -11.48 -16.78
N PRO A 89 7.83 -12.13 -17.53
CA PRO A 89 6.47 -12.40 -17.05
C PRO A 89 6.44 -13.56 -16.03
N LEU A 90 7.44 -14.44 -16.07
CA LEU A 90 7.57 -15.61 -15.21
C LEU A 90 9.05 -15.91 -14.98
N PHE A 91 9.48 -16.07 -13.73
CA PHE A 91 10.86 -16.45 -13.39
C PHE A 91 10.94 -17.02 -11.97
N ALA A 92 11.97 -17.83 -11.72
CA ALA A 92 12.28 -18.32 -10.39
C ALA A 92 13.24 -17.36 -9.68
N MET A 93 12.93 -16.99 -8.44
CA MET A 93 13.71 -16.08 -7.61
C MET A 93 14.16 -16.77 -6.33
N LYS A 94 15.47 -17.02 -6.21
CA LYS A 94 16.08 -17.61 -5.02
C LYS A 94 16.04 -16.65 -3.83
N GLY A 95 16.28 -17.18 -2.64
CA GLY A 95 16.34 -16.40 -1.41
C GLY A 95 17.39 -15.28 -1.45
N LYS A 96 17.10 -14.18 -0.76
CA LYS A 96 17.93 -12.96 -0.66
C LYS A 96 18.35 -12.38 -2.03
N LYS A 97 17.52 -12.56 -3.05
CA LYS A 97 17.75 -12.00 -4.39
C LYS A 97 16.73 -10.91 -4.72
N GLU A 98 17.18 -9.99 -5.53
CA GLU A 98 16.38 -8.96 -6.15
C GLU A 98 16.34 -9.15 -7.67
N ASN A 99 15.23 -8.82 -8.28
CA ASN A 99 15.06 -8.74 -9.72
C ASN A 99 14.27 -7.48 -10.09
N THR A 100 14.40 -7.05 -11.32
CA THR A 100 13.69 -5.88 -11.85
C THR A 100 12.70 -6.32 -12.90
N LEU A 101 11.43 -6.04 -12.66
CA LEU A 101 10.37 -6.11 -13.66
C LEU A 101 10.41 -4.84 -14.52
N ARG A 102 10.41 -5.02 -15.85
CA ARG A 102 10.27 -3.94 -16.82
C ARG A 102 8.84 -3.94 -17.33
N ILE A 103 8.20 -2.82 -17.26
CA ILE A 103 6.84 -2.59 -17.75
C ILE A 103 6.97 -1.75 -19.02
N LEU A 104 6.57 -2.28 -20.16
CA LEU A 104 6.67 -1.65 -21.48
C LEU A 104 5.29 -1.15 -21.91
N ASP A 105 5.26 0.00 -22.56
CA ASP A 105 4.05 0.57 -23.16
C ASP A 105 3.75 -0.09 -24.50
N ALA A 106 2.57 -0.69 -24.60
CA ALA A 106 1.97 -1.22 -25.82
C ALA A 106 0.57 -0.60 -26.06
N THR A 107 0.31 0.58 -25.49
CA THR A 107 -0.98 1.28 -25.58
C THR A 107 -1.28 1.84 -26.98
N ASN A 108 -0.25 1.97 -27.83
CA ASN A 108 -0.35 2.60 -29.14
C ASN A 108 -0.99 4.00 -29.11
N ASN A 109 -0.76 4.76 -28.04
CA ASN A 109 -1.34 6.09 -27.79
C ASN A 109 -2.87 6.13 -27.77
N GLN A 110 -3.53 5.01 -27.44
CA GLN A 110 -5.00 4.92 -27.41
C GLN A 110 -5.61 5.33 -26.06
N LEU A 111 -4.78 5.66 -25.07
CA LEU A 111 -5.27 6.14 -23.78
C LEU A 111 -5.58 7.65 -23.80
N PRO A 112 -6.52 8.12 -22.95
CA PRO A 112 -6.79 9.54 -22.80
C PRO A 112 -5.51 10.34 -22.56
N GLN A 113 -5.39 11.51 -23.20
CA GLN A 113 -4.21 12.37 -23.11
C GLN A 113 -4.43 13.58 -22.19
N ASP A 114 -5.65 13.74 -21.67
CA ASP A 114 -6.07 14.84 -20.81
C ASP A 114 -6.08 14.46 -19.30
N ARG A 115 -5.92 13.18 -19.00
CA ARG A 115 -6.00 12.63 -17.64
C ARG A 115 -5.25 11.32 -17.48
N GLU A 116 -5.01 10.90 -16.23
CA GLU A 116 -4.47 9.59 -15.93
C GLU A 116 -5.44 8.45 -16.28
N SER A 117 -4.84 7.31 -16.61
CA SER A 117 -5.56 6.03 -16.73
C SER A 117 -5.04 5.04 -15.69
N LEU A 118 -5.96 4.31 -15.03
CA LEU A 118 -5.67 3.34 -13.99
C LEU A 118 -5.54 1.94 -14.56
N PHE A 119 -4.47 1.28 -14.14
CA PHE A 119 -4.22 -0.16 -14.31
C PHE A 119 -3.77 -0.76 -12.97
N TRP A 120 -3.74 -2.09 -12.91
CA TRP A 120 -3.25 -2.84 -11.78
C TRP A 120 -2.04 -3.67 -12.17
N MET A 121 -0.91 -3.40 -11.54
CA MET A 121 0.27 -4.26 -11.62
C MET A 121 0.16 -5.36 -10.59
N ASN A 122 0.16 -6.61 -11.04
CA ASN A 122 0.05 -7.80 -10.19
C ASN A 122 1.37 -8.57 -10.22
N VAL A 123 1.81 -8.98 -9.04
CA VAL A 123 2.96 -9.86 -8.85
C VAL A 123 2.55 -11.00 -7.94
N LYS A 124 2.49 -12.21 -8.48
CA LYS A 124 2.16 -13.44 -7.76
C LYS A 124 3.44 -14.16 -7.39
N ALA A 125 3.63 -14.41 -6.10
CA ALA A 125 4.73 -15.19 -5.56
C ALA A 125 4.22 -16.56 -5.12
N ILE A 126 4.73 -17.62 -5.74
CA ILE A 126 4.38 -19.01 -5.47
C ILE A 126 5.61 -19.67 -4.85
N PRO A 127 5.58 -20.09 -3.56
CA PRO A 127 6.72 -20.73 -2.94
C PRO A 127 7.02 -22.07 -3.63
N SER A 128 8.29 -22.37 -3.88
CA SER A 128 8.71 -23.70 -4.32
C SER A 128 8.55 -24.68 -3.18
N MET A 129 8.02 -25.85 -3.46
CA MET A 129 7.88 -26.92 -2.47
C MET A 129 8.88 -28.05 -2.77
N ASP A 130 9.49 -28.56 -1.72
CA ASP A 130 10.28 -29.76 -1.80
C ASP A 130 9.33 -30.97 -2.00
N LYS A 131 9.47 -31.63 -3.15
CA LYS A 131 8.63 -32.79 -3.49
C LYS A 131 8.69 -33.90 -2.45
N SER A 132 9.79 -34.01 -1.71
CA SER A 132 9.96 -35.01 -0.66
C SER A 132 9.12 -34.72 0.60
N LYS A 133 8.64 -33.50 0.77
CA LYS A 133 7.83 -33.04 1.90
C LYS A 133 6.33 -32.89 1.57
N LEU A 134 5.94 -33.20 0.33
CA LEU A 134 4.56 -33.16 -0.09
C LEU A 134 3.79 -34.34 0.51
N THR A 135 2.80 -34.05 1.34
CA THR A 135 1.72 -34.98 1.69
C THR A 135 0.49 -34.63 0.85
N GLU A 136 -0.46 -35.58 0.69
CA GLU A 136 -1.67 -35.37 -0.14
C GLU A 136 -2.48 -34.12 0.21
N ASN A 137 -2.32 -33.58 1.42
CA ASN A 137 -3.06 -32.42 1.95
C ASN A 137 -2.17 -31.23 2.32
N THR A 138 -1.01 -31.03 1.68
CA THR A 138 -0.15 -29.87 1.98
C THR A 138 -0.70 -28.61 1.28
N PRO A 139 -1.23 -27.60 1.99
CA PRO A 139 -1.74 -26.38 1.38
C PRO A 139 -0.58 -25.55 0.82
N GLN A 140 -0.70 -25.10 -0.44
CA GLN A 140 0.23 -24.18 -1.06
C GLN A 140 -0.39 -22.79 -1.13
N LEU A 141 0.14 -21.85 -0.34
CA LEU A 141 -0.31 -20.46 -0.34
C LEU A 141 0.51 -19.65 -1.33
N ALA A 142 -0.15 -19.06 -2.32
CA ALA A 142 0.45 -18.06 -3.20
C ALA A 142 -0.02 -16.67 -2.79
N ILE A 143 0.92 -15.72 -2.73
CA ILE A 143 0.63 -14.33 -2.38
C ILE A 143 0.59 -13.51 -3.67
N ILE A 144 -0.47 -12.70 -3.84
CA ILE A 144 -0.58 -11.74 -4.93
C ILE A 144 -0.45 -10.33 -4.34
N SER A 145 0.61 -9.63 -4.71
CA SER A 145 0.77 -8.21 -4.47
C SER A 145 0.17 -7.46 -5.66
N ARG A 146 -0.87 -6.68 -5.40
CA ARG A 146 -1.59 -5.88 -6.42
C ARG A 146 -1.42 -4.40 -6.09
N ILE A 147 -0.72 -3.67 -6.96
CA ILE A 147 -0.46 -2.24 -6.80
C ILE A 147 -1.00 -1.45 -7.99
N LYS A 148 -1.32 -0.18 -7.77
CA LYS A 148 -1.83 0.70 -8.82
C LYS A 148 -0.72 1.04 -9.81
N LEU A 149 -1.04 1.04 -11.11
CA LEU A 149 -0.23 1.56 -12.19
C LEU A 149 -1.02 2.69 -12.85
N TYR A 150 -0.49 3.90 -12.82
CA TYR A 150 -1.08 5.07 -13.44
C TYR A 150 -0.31 5.43 -14.70
N TYR A 151 -0.96 5.32 -15.86
CA TYR A 151 -0.44 5.93 -17.08
C TYR A 151 -0.71 7.43 -17.02
N ARG A 152 0.34 8.22 -17.12
CA ARG A 152 0.26 9.68 -16.95
C ARG A 152 0.71 10.40 -18.22
N PRO A 153 -0.20 11.12 -18.92
CA PRO A 153 0.14 12.00 -20.02
C PRO A 153 1.12 13.11 -19.62
N ALA A 154 1.96 13.54 -20.54
CA ALA A 154 3.05 14.49 -20.27
C ALA A 154 2.59 15.92 -20.01
N LYS A 155 1.44 16.32 -20.58
CA LYS A 155 0.96 17.73 -20.56
C LYS A 155 -0.36 17.86 -19.81
N LEU A 156 -0.38 17.50 -18.53
CA LEU A 156 -1.54 17.73 -17.69
C LEU A 156 -1.56 19.17 -17.16
N ALA A 157 -2.76 19.74 -17.01
CA ALA A 157 -2.97 21.16 -16.71
C ALA A 157 -2.46 21.61 -15.33
N LEU A 158 -2.08 20.67 -14.46
CA LEU A 158 -1.71 20.91 -13.06
C LEU A 158 -0.55 19.99 -12.67
N PRO A 159 0.41 20.43 -11.84
CA PRO A 159 1.39 19.55 -11.23
C PRO A 159 0.73 18.55 -10.25
N PRO A 160 1.23 17.28 -10.16
CA PRO A 160 0.58 16.24 -9.35
C PRO A 160 0.58 16.54 -7.85
N ASP A 161 1.57 17.25 -7.34
CA ASP A 161 1.69 17.66 -5.93
C ASP A 161 0.60 18.66 -5.50
N GLN A 162 0.02 19.43 -6.43
CA GLN A 162 -1.06 20.38 -6.18
C GLN A 162 -2.45 19.77 -6.30
N ALA A 163 -2.56 18.55 -6.81
CA ALA A 163 -3.87 17.93 -7.11
C ALA A 163 -4.71 17.70 -5.85
N ALA A 164 -4.06 17.26 -4.77
CA ALA A 164 -4.75 16.93 -3.51
C ALA A 164 -5.53 18.13 -2.94
N GLU A 165 -5.02 19.36 -3.06
CA GLU A 165 -5.63 20.58 -2.54
C GLU A 165 -6.88 21.03 -3.34
N LYS A 166 -7.05 20.52 -4.55
CA LYS A 166 -8.18 20.85 -5.42
C LYS A 166 -9.43 20.04 -5.13
N LEU A 167 -9.32 18.99 -4.31
CA LEU A 167 -10.46 18.15 -3.94
C LEU A 167 -11.56 18.98 -3.28
N ARG A 168 -12.83 18.73 -3.65
CA ARG A 168 -14.02 19.35 -3.09
C ARG A 168 -14.93 18.30 -2.49
N PHE A 169 -15.80 18.74 -1.60
CA PHE A 169 -16.68 17.84 -0.87
C PHE A 169 -18.11 18.34 -0.91
N ARG A 170 -19.05 17.45 -1.21
CA ARG A 170 -20.48 17.71 -1.16
C ARG A 170 -21.13 16.76 -0.17
N ARG A 171 -21.79 17.30 0.84
CA ARG A 171 -22.44 16.53 1.89
C ARG A 171 -23.91 16.33 1.56
N SER A 172 -24.40 15.12 1.77
CA SER A 172 -25.80 14.74 1.81
C SER A 172 -26.14 14.12 3.16
N ALA A 173 -27.41 13.79 3.42
CA ALA A 173 -27.85 13.27 4.72
C ALA A 173 -27.00 12.04 5.18
N ASN A 174 -26.77 11.08 4.28
CA ASN A 174 -26.11 9.81 4.59
C ASN A 174 -24.84 9.56 3.76
N SER A 175 -24.33 10.56 3.04
CA SER A 175 -23.17 10.39 2.17
C SER A 175 -22.33 11.65 2.09
N LEU A 176 -21.05 11.44 1.83
CA LEU A 176 -20.07 12.46 1.49
C LEU A 176 -19.52 12.14 0.10
N THR A 177 -19.76 13.05 -0.85
CA THR A 177 -19.21 12.94 -2.20
C THR A 177 -17.91 13.73 -2.28
N LEU A 178 -16.85 13.06 -2.74
CA LEU A 178 -15.55 13.62 -3.02
C LEU A 178 -15.49 13.95 -4.50
N ILE A 179 -15.24 15.20 -4.85
CA ILE A 179 -15.26 15.73 -6.21
C ILE A 179 -13.83 16.11 -6.59
N ASN A 180 -13.31 15.47 -7.61
CA ASN A 180 -11.95 15.66 -8.08
C ASN A 180 -11.93 16.35 -9.45
N PRO A 181 -11.67 17.66 -9.51
CA PRO A 181 -11.59 18.40 -10.77
C PRO A 181 -10.22 18.23 -11.48
N THR A 182 -9.30 17.47 -10.91
CA THR A 182 -7.92 17.34 -11.41
C THR A 182 -7.78 16.18 -12.40
N PRO A 183 -6.75 16.18 -13.23
CA PRO A 183 -6.49 15.08 -14.16
C PRO A 183 -5.83 13.84 -13.51
N TYR A 184 -5.69 13.80 -12.19
CA TYR A 184 -5.02 12.72 -11.46
C TYR A 184 -6.00 11.87 -10.67
N TYR A 185 -5.68 10.57 -10.49
CA TYR A 185 -6.34 9.75 -9.49
C TYR A 185 -5.89 10.16 -8.08
N LEU A 186 -6.83 10.44 -7.20
CA LEU A 186 -6.54 10.77 -5.80
C LEU A 186 -6.92 9.61 -4.89
N THR A 187 -5.93 9.00 -4.21
CA THR A 187 -6.19 8.02 -3.15
C THR A 187 -6.35 8.78 -1.84
N VAL A 188 -7.58 8.94 -1.39
CA VAL A 188 -7.93 9.62 -0.14
C VAL A 188 -7.92 8.62 1.00
N THR A 189 -7.23 8.95 2.07
CA THR A 189 -7.11 8.15 3.29
C THR A 189 -7.18 9.06 4.52
N GLU A 190 -7.30 8.46 5.70
CA GLU A 190 -7.52 9.21 6.93
C GLU A 190 -8.63 10.26 6.78
N LEU A 191 -9.68 9.90 6.03
CA LEU A 191 -10.84 10.76 5.81
C LEU A 191 -11.70 10.78 7.07
N ASN A 192 -11.92 11.98 7.60
CA ASN A 192 -12.68 12.14 8.82
C ASN A 192 -13.76 13.23 8.65
N ALA A 193 -14.91 13.01 9.29
CA ALA A 193 -15.96 14.01 9.45
C ALA A 193 -16.16 14.30 10.95
N GLY A 194 -15.53 15.37 11.45
CA GLY A 194 -15.37 15.62 12.88
C GLY A 194 -14.50 14.54 13.52
N THR A 195 -15.05 13.79 14.46
CA THR A 195 -14.38 12.65 15.14
C THR A 195 -14.62 11.30 14.48
N ARG A 196 -15.50 11.23 13.45
CA ARG A 196 -15.82 9.97 12.76
C ARG A 196 -14.85 9.70 11.63
N VAL A 197 -14.22 8.52 11.68
CA VAL A 197 -13.39 8.00 10.59
C VAL A 197 -14.29 7.44 9.50
N LEU A 198 -14.05 7.84 8.25
CA LEU A 198 -14.78 7.38 7.07
C LEU A 198 -13.92 6.41 6.26
N GLU A 199 -14.54 5.75 5.29
CA GLU A 199 -13.86 4.84 4.39
C GLU A 199 -12.85 5.58 3.49
N ASN A 200 -11.75 4.89 3.16
CA ASN A 200 -10.82 5.38 2.16
C ASN A 200 -11.48 5.39 0.78
N ALA A 201 -11.12 6.35 -0.06
CA ALA A 201 -11.68 6.47 -1.39
C ALA A 201 -10.59 6.61 -2.45
N LEU A 202 -10.83 6.02 -3.61
CA LEU A 202 -10.09 6.32 -4.84
C LEU A 202 -11.00 7.21 -5.71
N VAL A 203 -10.60 8.47 -5.88
CA VAL A 203 -11.38 9.44 -6.65
C VAL A 203 -10.78 9.54 -8.05
N PRO A 204 -11.54 9.20 -9.11
CA PRO A 204 -11.03 9.25 -10.47
C PRO A 204 -10.78 10.69 -10.93
N PRO A 205 -9.92 10.89 -11.94
CA PRO A 205 -9.68 12.20 -12.51
C PRO A 205 -10.95 12.77 -13.14
N MET A 206 -11.22 14.06 -12.91
CA MET A 206 -12.39 14.78 -13.43
C MET A 206 -13.71 14.06 -13.09
N GLY A 207 -13.78 13.47 -11.89
CA GLY A 207 -14.88 12.62 -11.47
C GLY A 207 -15.16 12.69 -9.97
N GLU A 208 -16.04 11.82 -9.53
CA GLU A 208 -16.52 11.80 -8.15
C GLU A 208 -16.43 10.37 -7.55
N SER A 209 -16.34 10.32 -6.22
CA SER A 209 -16.53 9.10 -5.43
C SER A 209 -17.36 9.42 -4.19
N THR A 210 -18.25 8.53 -3.82
CA THR A 210 -19.13 8.74 -2.68
C THR A 210 -18.83 7.70 -1.58
N VAL A 211 -18.72 8.17 -0.34
CA VAL A 211 -18.57 7.35 0.85
C VAL A 211 -19.78 7.52 1.78
N LYS A 212 -20.05 6.49 2.59
CA LYS A 212 -21.10 6.54 3.58
C LYS A 212 -20.77 7.56 4.68
N LEU A 213 -21.74 8.38 5.07
CA LEU A 213 -21.61 9.34 6.14
C LEU A 213 -22.54 8.95 7.31
N PRO A 214 -21.99 8.62 8.50
CA PRO A 214 -22.79 8.37 9.69
C PRO A 214 -23.62 9.62 10.09
N SER A 215 -24.79 9.40 10.68
CA SER A 215 -25.71 10.48 11.08
C SER A 215 -25.13 11.43 12.14
N ASP A 216 -24.18 10.93 12.94
CA ASP A 216 -23.48 11.68 13.99
C ASP A 216 -22.11 12.24 13.53
N ALA A 217 -21.84 12.21 12.23
CA ALA A 217 -20.62 12.76 11.66
C ALA A 217 -20.61 14.30 11.76
N GLY A 218 -19.49 14.85 12.21
CA GLY A 218 -19.27 16.30 12.29
C GLY A 218 -19.19 16.98 10.92
N SER A 219 -19.25 18.31 10.92
CA SER A 219 -19.17 19.12 9.68
C SER A 219 -17.75 19.33 9.17
N ASN A 220 -16.76 19.29 10.04
CA ASN A 220 -15.36 19.49 9.66
C ASN A 220 -14.80 18.25 8.98
N ILE A 221 -14.50 18.35 7.70
CA ILE A 221 -13.89 17.29 6.90
C ILE A 221 -12.37 17.47 6.92
N THR A 222 -11.65 16.41 7.29
CA THR A 222 -10.19 16.37 7.18
C THR A 222 -9.75 15.10 6.46
N TYR A 223 -8.66 15.17 5.71
CA TYR A 223 -8.18 14.06 4.92
C TYR A 223 -6.68 14.15 4.65
N ARG A 224 -6.12 13.03 4.17
CA ARG A 224 -4.81 12.95 3.53
C ARG A 224 -4.95 12.23 2.20
N THR A 225 -3.98 12.40 1.34
CA THR A 225 -3.85 11.57 0.13
C THR A 225 -2.54 10.83 0.14
N ILE A 226 -2.41 9.85 -0.75
CA ILE A 226 -1.14 9.15 -0.95
C ILE A 226 -0.51 9.68 -2.23
N ASN A 227 0.70 10.22 -2.14
CA ASN A 227 1.44 10.80 -3.25
C ASN A 227 2.06 9.73 -4.18
N ASP A 228 2.76 10.15 -5.23
CA ASP A 228 3.41 9.27 -6.22
C ASP A 228 4.45 8.31 -5.62
N TYR A 229 5.08 8.71 -4.52
CA TYR A 229 6.09 7.91 -3.81
C TYR A 229 5.47 6.93 -2.78
N GLY A 230 4.14 6.94 -2.62
CA GLY A 230 3.46 6.12 -1.63
C GLY A 230 3.42 6.71 -0.21
N ALA A 231 3.89 7.94 -0.04
CA ALA A 231 3.85 8.65 1.24
C ALA A 231 2.54 9.41 1.43
N LEU A 232 2.15 9.57 2.70
CA LEU A 232 1.01 10.40 3.08
C LEU A 232 1.34 11.88 2.89
N THR A 233 0.42 12.63 2.28
CA THR A 233 0.49 14.09 2.26
C THR A 233 0.24 14.68 3.66
N PRO A 234 0.56 15.94 3.92
CA PRO A 234 0.08 16.64 5.11
C PRO A 234 -1.44 16.53 5.24
N LYS A 235 -1.93 16.61 6.47
CA LYS A 235 -3.37 16.62 6.73
C LYS A 235 -3.99 17.91 6.20
N MET A 236 -5.06 17.77 5.43
CA MET A 236 -5.78 18.88 4.78
C MET A 236 -7.20 19.01 5.33
N THR A 237 -7.74 20.21 5.27
CA THR A 237 -9.15 20.48 5.56
C THR A 237 -9.94 20.49 4.25
N GLY A 238 -11.05 19.77 4.23
CA GLY A 238 -11.92 19.68 3.06
C GLY A 238 -12.65 20.99 2.80
N VAL A 239 -12.68 21.42 1.54
CA VAL A 239 -13.45 22.56 1.07
C VAL A 239 -14.79 22.05 0.56
N MET A 240 -15.87 22.53 1.17
CA MET A 240 -17.23 22.20 0.74
C MET A 240 -17.58 22.94 -0.55
N GLU A 241 -18.36 22.27 -1.41
CA GLU A 241 -18.95 22.85 -2.62
C GLU A 241 -20.26 23.60 -2.29
#